data_1e9490e7135aac2cc242810f7ade89b7
#
_entry.id   1e9490e7135aac2cc242810f7ade89b7
#
_cell.length_a   1.000
_cell.length_b   1.000
_cell.length_c   1.000
_cell.angle_alpha   90.00
_cell.angle_beta   90.00
_cell.angle_gamma   90.00
#
_symmetry.space_group_name_H-M   'P 1'
#
loop_
_entity.id
_entity.type
_entity.pdbx_description
1 polymer ?
#
loop_
_entity_poly.entity_id
_entity_poly.type
_entity_poly.pdbx_seq_one_letter_code
_entity_poly.pdbx_strand_id
1 'polypeptide(L)'
;MKTFRCSCDNKQLLFFESSSCVSCQRVVGLDDAFDKVEPYDFDEESGCYFKARRPAARYQKCDNNANYNVCNGMVNLDDLVPEDGNDEVLCFACRFNETVPDLSIVEHIPLWQKMEAAKRRALYTLKALSLPLRNLRQDPENGLSFDFTTDRDVNDHFVSKLDY
;
A
#
# COMPACT_ATOMS: atom_id res chain seq x y z
N MET A 1 -14.59 3.08 11.26
CA MET A 1 -13.68 3.06 10.11
C MET A 1 -13.74 4.43 9.44
N LYS A 2 -12.60 5.07 9.17
CA LYS A 2 -12.57 6.37 8.48
C LYS A 2 -13.02 6.18 7.03
N THR A 3 -13.86 7.08 6.54
CA THR A 3 -14.32 7.11 5.16
C THR A 3 -13.83 8.38 4.49
N PHE A 4 -13.70 8.34 3.18
CA PHE A 4 -13.21 9.41 2.34
C PHE A 4 -14.22 9.74 1.26
N ARG A 5 -14.01 10.79 0.52
CA ARG A 5 -14.89 11.15 -0.60
C ARG A 5 -14.07 11.44 -1.85
N CYS A 6 -14.53 10.88 -2.96
CA CYS A 6 -13.99 11.21 -4.26
C CYS A 6 -14.21 12.70 -4.56
N SER A 7 -13.32 13.27 -5.34
CA SER A 7 -13.43 14.66 -5.80
C SER A 7 -14.39 14.85 -6.98
N CYS A 8 -15.03 13.78 -7.47
CA CYS A 8 -16.05 13.87 -8.53
C CYS A 8 -17.34 14.56 -8.04
N ASP A 9 -18.20 14.96 -8.96
CA ASP A 9 -19.43 15.70 -8.67
C ASP A 9 -20.36 14.94 -7.71
N ASN A 10 -20.41 13.61 -7.83
CA ASN A 10 -21.21 12.77 -6.95
C ASN A 10 -20.61 12.58 -5.55
N LYS A 11 -19.39 13.07 -5.30
CA LYS A 11 -18.68 12.93 -4.01
C LYS A 11 -18.77 11.50 -3.46
N GLN A 12 -18.61 10.51 -4.35
CA GLN A 12 -18.73 9.09 -4.04
C GLN A 12 -17.95 8.74 -2.78
N LEU A 13 -18.56 7.97 -1.89
CA LEU A 13 -17.92 7.48 -0.69
C LEU A 13 -16.80 6.48 -1.06
N LEU A 14 -15.64 6.68 -0.47
CA LEU A 14 -14.47 5.81 -0.61
C LEU A 14 -14.13 5.20 0.75
N PHE A 15 -13.73 3.96 0.71
CA PHE A 15 -13.26 3.22 1.87
C PHE A 15 -11.74 3.10 1.85
N PHE A 16 -11.17 2.67 2.95
CA PHE A 16 -9.71 2.56 3.12
C PHE A 16 -9.06 1.64 2.07
N GLU A 17 -9.75 0.59 1.62
CA GLU A 17 -9.28 -0.36 0.62
C GLU A 17 -9.76 -0.05 -0.81
N SER A 18 -10.45 1.06 -1.02
CA SER A 18 -10.90 1.40 -2.38
C SER A 18 -9.72 1.60 -3.32
N SER A 19 -9.79 1.02 -4.51
CA SER A 19 -8.80 1.15 -5.59
C SER A 19 -9.36 1.89 -6.81
N SER A 20 -10.69 2.06 -6.89
CA SER A 20 -11.37 2.84 -7.91
C SER A 20 -12.61 3.53 -7.36
N CYS A 21 -13.00 4.64 -7.98
CA CYS A 21 -14.26 5.30 -7.71
C CYS A 21 -15.35 4.72 -8.60
N VAL A 22 -16.39 4.12 -8.02
CA VAL A 22 -17.49 3.50 -8.80
C VAL A 22 -18.30 4.51 -9.60
N SER A 23 -18.25 5.79 -9.27
CA SER A 23 -19.00 6.86 -9.95
C SER A 23 -18.26 7.45 -11.16
N CYS A 24 -16.97 7.74 -11.03
CA CYS A 24 -16.19 8.40 -12.09
C CYS A 24 -15.07 7.53 -12.67
N GLN A 25 -14.93 6.29 -12.20
CA GLN A 25 -13.96 5.29 -12.64
C GLN A 25 -12.48 5.68 -12.45
N ARG A 26 -12.20 6.82 -11.80
CA ARG A 26 -10.83 7.20 -11.47
C ARG A 26 -10.17 6.17 -10.57
N VAL A 27 -8.89 5.95 -10.77
CA VAL A 27 -8.05 5.26 -9.81
C VAL A 27 -8.08 6.03 -8.50
N VAL A 28 -8.26 5.32 -7.40
CA VAL A 28 -8.12 5.88 -6.06
C VAL A 28 -7.10 5.06 -5.28
N GLY A 29 -6.37 5.70 -4.41
CA GLY A 29 -5.37 5.03 -3.62
C GLY A 29 -5.05 5.76 -2.33
N LEU A 30 -4.46 5.01 -1.41
CA LEU A 30 -3.94 5.55 -0.17
C LEU A 30 -2.69 6.37 -0.49
N ASP A 31 -2.68 7.63 -0.06
CA ASP A 31 -1.58 8.53 -0.36
C ASP A 31 -0.28 8.14 0.36
N ASP A 32 0.81 8.72 -0.08
CA ASP A 32 2.16 8.53 0.45
C ASP A 32 2.29 8.91 1.93
N ALA A 33 1.52 9.91 2.37
CA ALA A 33 1.42 10.28 3.78
C ALA A 33 0.66 9.24 4.63
N PHE A 34 0.09 8.20 4.00
CA PHE A 34 -0.68 7.15 4.66
C PHE A 34 -1.84 7.70 5.52
N ASP A 35 -2.51 8.73 5.01
CA ASP A 35 -3.56 9.48 5.72
C ASP A 35 -4.90 9.48 5.02
N LYS A 36 -4.90 9.54 3.67
CA LYS A 36 -6.10 9.73 2.85
C LYS A 36 -6.16 8.78 1.67
N VAL A 37 -7.37 8.36 1.34
CA VAL A 37 -7.67 7.74 0.04
C VAL A 37 -8.13 8.86 -0.89
N GLU A 38 -7.37 9.10 -1.94
CA GLU A 38 -7.59 10.19 -2.90
C GLU A 38 -7.71 9.66 -4.33
N PRO A 39 -8.43 10.38 -5.22
CA PRO A 39 -8.50 10.05 -6.63
C PRO A 39 -7.28 10.59 -7.39
N TYR A 40 -6.85 9.81 -8.37
CA TYR A 40 -5.73 10.11 -9.25
C TYR A 40 -6.16 10.04 -10.71
N ASP A 41 -5.62 10.95 -11.52
CA ASP A 41 -5.71 10.94 -12.97
C ASP A 41 -4.40 10.39 -13.53
N PHE A 42 -4.48 9.49 -14.51
CA PHE A 42 -3.32 8.94 -15.20
C PHE A 42 -3.00 9.82 -16.41
N ASP A 43 -1.76 10.17 -16.58
CA ASP A 43 -1.23 10.88 -17.73
C ASP A 43 -0.41 9.92 -18.60
N GLU A 44 -0.88 9.68 -19.81
CA GLU A 44 -0.25 8.73 -20.74
C GLU A 44 1.11 9.23 -21.26
N GLU A 45 1.32 10.55 -21.34
CA GLU A 45 2.56 11.12 -21.85
C GLU A 45 3.72 10.91 -20.89
N SER A 46 3.49 11.16 -19.60
CA SER A 46 4.51 10.95 -18.56
C SER A 46 4.51 9.55 -17.97
N GLY A 47 3.46 8.75 -18.19
CA GLY A 47 3.27 7.44 -17.55
C GLY A 47 3.02 7.52 -16.04
N CYS A 48 2.70 8.69 -15.52
CA CYS A 48 2.54 8.95 -14.10
C CYS A 48 1.08 9.21 -13.72
N TYR A 49 0.81 9.11 -12.43
CA TYR A 49 -0.45 9.53 -11.84
C TYR A 49 -0.30 10.90 -11.17
N PHE A 50 -1.37 11.68 -11.19
CA PHE A 50 -1.46 12.98 -10.52
C PHE A 50 -2.69 13.02 -9.64
N LYS A 51 -2.61 13.64 -8.46
CA LYS A 51 -3.80 13.85 -7.62
C LYS A 51 -4.80 14.73 -8.37
N ALA A 52 -6.03 14.28 -8.53
CA ALA A 52 -7.06 14.88 -9.38
C ALA A 52 -7.38 16.37 -9.10
N ARG A 53 -6.99 16.90 -7.94
CA ARG A 53 -7.16 18.32 -7.57
C ARG A 53 -5.87 19.07 -7.29
N ARG A 54 -4.74 18.38 -7.28
CA ARG A 54 -3.42 18.95 -6.94
C ARG A 54 -2.34 18.29 -7.78
N PRO A 55 -2.28 18.56 -9.08
CA PRO A 55 -1.34 17.89 -10.00
C PRO A 55 0.10 18.41 -9.83
N ALA A 56 0.53 18.66 -8.61
CA ALA A 56 1.85 19.26 -8.33
C ALA A 56 2.97 18.22 -8.21
N ALA A 57 2.64 16.95 -7.99
CA ALA A 57 3.61 15.88 -7.79
C ALA A 57 3.24 14.66 -8.64
N ARG A 58 4.26 13.90 -9.03
CA ARG A 58 4.15 12.67 -9.81
C ARG A 58 3.98 11.48 -8.86
N TYR A 59 3.04 10.61 -9.18
CA TYR A 59 2.77 9.41 -8.39
C TYR A 59 2.88 8.16 -9.26
N GLN A 60 3.19 7.06 -8.62
CA GLN A 60 3.12 5.72 -9.19
C GLN A 60 2.36 4.81 -8.24
N LYS A 61 1.72 3.77 -8.77
CA LYS A 61 1.21 2.70 -7.92
C LYS A 61 2.39 1.98 -7.25
N CYS A 62 2.22 1.62 -6.00
CA CYS A 62 3.13 0.68 -5.35
C CYS A 62 3.28 -0.58 -6.22
N ASP A 63 4.49 -1.12 -6.36
CA ASP A 63 4.75 -2.30 -7.21
C ASP A 63 3.92 -3.52 -6.78
N ASN A 64 3.70 -3.69 -5.47
CA ASN A 64 2.79 -4.72 -4.95
C ASN A 64 1.32 -4.48 -5.34
N ASN A 65 0.92 -3.21 -5.57
CA ASN A 65 -0.38 -2.88 -6.14
C ASN A 65 -0.41 -3.14 -7.64
N ALA A 66 0.58 -2.66 -8.38
CA ALA A 66 0.62 -2.75 -9.83
C ALA A 66 0.67 -4.20 -10.30
N ASN A 67 1.47 -5.03 -9.65
CA ASN A 67 1.75 -6.41 -10.09
C ASN A 67 0.76 -7.43 -9.50
N TYR A 68 0.30 -7.23 -8.26
CA TYR A 68 -0.46 -8.27 -7.52
C TYR A 68 -1.78 -7.78 -6.94
N ASN A 69 -2.06 -6.47 -7.02
CA ASN A 69 -3.28 -5.86 -6.48
C ASN A 69 -3.52 -6.15 -4.98
N VAL A 70 -2.45 -6.31 -4.20
CA VAL A 70 -2.54 -6.65 -2.77
C VAL A 70 -2.65 -5.43 -1.86
N CYS A 71 -2.36 -4.23 -2.40
CA CYS A 71 -2.53 -2.96 -1.69
C CYS A 71 -3.19 -1.93 -2.61
N ASN A 72 -3.43 -0.72 -2.13
CA ASN A 72 -3.88 0.43 -2.92
C ASN A 72 -2.99 1.67 -2.69
N GLY A 73 -1.73 1.45 -2.31
CA GLY A 73 -0.79 2.53 -2.04
C GLY A 73 -0.36 3.25 -3.32
N MET A 74 -0.28 4.57 -3.22
CA MET A 74 0.32 5.44 -4.23
C MET A 74 1.61 6.02 -3.64
N VAL A 75 2.64 6.12 -4.46
CA VAL A 75 3.97 6.60 -4.05
C VAL A 75 4.26 7.90 -4.76
N ASN A 76 4.65 8.92 -4.00
CA ASN A 76 5.14 10.18 -4.54
C ASN A 76 6.56 9.98 -5.08
N LEU A 77 6.74 10.12 -6.39
CA LEU A 77 8.04 9.92 -7.04
C LEU A 77 9.00 11.08 -6.77
N ASP A 78 8.47 12.27 -6.47
CA ASP A 78 9.30 13.44 -6.23
C ASP A 78 9.93 13.44 -4.82
N ASP A 79 9.35 12.65 -3.91
CA ASP A 79 9.87 12.43 -2.54
C ASP A 79 10.57 11.07 -2.40
N LEU A 80 10.61 10.27 -3.49
CA LEU A 80 11.24 8.96 -3.46
C LEU A 80 12.77 9.11 -3.37
N VAL A 81 13.32 8.73 -2.24
CA VAL A 81 14.76 8.56 -2.10
C VAL A 81 15.08 7.13 -2.49
N PRO A 82 15.85 6.90 -3.58
CA PRO A 82 16.29 5.55 -3.92
C PRO A 82 17.09 4.96 -2.73
N GLU A 83 16.62 3.88 -2.17
CA GLU A 83 17.32 3.18 -1.10
C GLU A 83 18.24 2.12 -1.74
N ASP A 84 19.54 2.30 -1.57
CA ASP A 84 20.64 1.32 -1.79
C ASP A 84 20.43 0.26 -2.89
N GLY A 85 20.22 0.71 -4.14
CA GLY A 85 20.19 -0.18 -5.31
C GLY A 85 18.92 -1.02 -5.47
N ASN A 86 17.89 -0.74 -4.71
CA ASN A 86 16.56 -1.34 -4.90
C ASN A 86 15.65 -0.33 -5.64
N ASP A 87 15.32 -0.64 -6.89
CA ASP A 87 14.47 0.18 -7.76
C ASP A 87 12.96 -0.01 -7.47
N GLU A 88 12.61 -0.80 -6.44
CA GLU A 88 11.21 -1.06 -6.10
C GLU A 88 10.50 0.19 -5.56
N VAL A 89 9.37 0.50 -6.17
CA VAL A 89 8.50 1.60 -5.75
C VAL A 89 7.47 1.09 -4.75
N LEU A 90 7.82 1.10 -3.47
CA LEU A 90 6.97 0.59 -2.40
C LEU A 90 6.26 1.72 -1.63
N CYS A 91 4.95 1.55 -1.39
CA CYS A 91 4.19 2.45 -0.52
C CYS A 91 4.60 2.30 0.96
N PHE A 92 4.22 3.28 1.78
CA PHE A 92 4.53 3.29 3.21
C PHE A 92 4.31 1.93 3.89
N ALA A 93 3.16 1.29 3.68
CA ALA A 93 2.85 0.03 4.34
C ALA A 93 3.66 -1.17 3.79
N CYS A 94 3.98 -1.18 2.50
CA CYS A 94 4.73 -2.28 1.88
C CYS A 94 6.22 -2.25 2.23
N ARG A 95 6.76 -1.11 2.66
CA ARG A 95 8.14 -1.00 3.17
C ARG A 95 8.37 -1.71 4.51
N PHE A 96 7.31 -2.17 5.16
CA PHE A 96 7.37 -2.99 6.37
C PHE A 96 7.39 -4.49 6.07
N ASN A 97 7.28 -4.92 4.81
CA ASN A 97 7.41 -6.32 4.45
C ASN A 97 8.90 -6.71 4.38
N GLU A 98 9.27 -7.72 5.13
CA GLU A 98 10.58 -8.36 5.02
C GLU A 98 10.49 -9.57 4.09
N THR A 99 9.47 -10.38 4.27
CA THR A 99 9.20 -11.57 3.46
C THR A 99 7.79 -11.48 2.87
N VAL A 100 7.65 -11.84 1.59
CA VAL A 100 6.35 -12.05 0.94
C VAL A 100 6.19 -13.53 0.60
N PRO A 101 4.95 -14.04 0.44
CA PRO A 101 4.75 -15.44 0.14
C PRO A 101 5.28 -15.81 -1.25
N ASP A 102 5.45 -17.11 -1.49
CA ASP A 102 5.81 -17.61 -2.81
C ASP A 102 4.72 -17.24 -3.84
N LEU A 103 5.04 -16.26 -4.69
CA LEU A 103 4.13 -15.70 -5.69
C LEU A 103 3.99 -16.57 -6.95
N SER A 104 4.76 -17.65 -7.06
CA SER A 104 4.56 -18.67 -8.10
C SER A 104 3.30 -19.51 -7.84
N ILE A 105 2.81 -19.49 -6.61
CA ILE A 105 1.58 -20.16 -6.17
C ILE A 105 0.45 -19.13 -6.17
N VAL A 106 -0.41 -19.16 -7.18
CA VAL A 106 -1.47 -18.15 -7.40
C VAL A 106 -2.44 -18.04 -6.22
N GLU A 107 -2.67 -19.13 -5.52
CA GLU A 107 -3.55 -19.23 -4.35
C GLU A 107 -3.03 -18.39 -3.15
N HIS A 108 -1.73 -18.11 -3.10
CA HIS A 108 -1.15 -17.27 -2.06
C HIS A 108 -1.52 -15.79 -2.20
N ILE A 109 -1.72 -15.30 -3.42
CA ILE A 109 -1.98 -13.87 -3.68
C ILE A 109 -3.23 -13.37 -2.95
N PRO A 110 -4.42 -14.02 -3.03
CA PRO A 110 -5.60 -13.57 -2.31
C PRO A 110 -5.48 -13.70 -0.78
N LEU A 111 -4.67 -14.63 -0.29
CA LEU A 111 -4.38 -14.74 1.15
C LEU A 111 -3.49 -13.57 1.59
N TRP A 112 -2.43 -13.30 0.86
CA TRP A 112 -1.55 -12.15 1.10
C TRP A 112 -2.33 -10.83 1.02
N GLN A 113 -3.25 -10.67 0.05
CA GLN A 113 -4.11 -9.48 -0.05
C GLN A 113 -4.91 -9.23 1.23
N LYS A 114 -5.47 -10.29 1.85
CA LYS A 114 -6.20 -10.18 3.12
C LYS A 114 -5.28 -9.75 4.27
N MET A 115 -4.08 -10.33 4.34
CA MET A 115 -3.10 -10.00 5.37
C MET A 115 -2.58 -8.57 5.19
N GLU A 116 -2.28 -8.15 3.96
CA GLU A 116 -1.91 -6.77 3.64
C GLU A 116 -2.99 -5.77 4.04
N ALA A 117 -4.26 -6.08 3.83
CA ALA A 117 -5.35 -5.22 4.26
C ALA A 117 -5.39 -5.08 5.79
N ALA A 118 -5.19 -6.19 6.53
CA ALA A 118 -5.13 -6.17 7.99
C ALA A 118 -3.92 -5.38 8.50
N LYS A 119 -2.73 -5.61 7.94
CA LYS A 119 -1.50 -4.87 8.26
C LYS A 119 -1.67 -3.36 8.05
N ARG A 120 -2.21 -2.94 6.90
CA ARG A 120 -2.44 -1.52 6.62
C ARG A 120 -3.37 -0.86 7.65
N ARG A 121 -4.42 -1.55 8.10
CA ARG A 121 -5.31 -1.05 9.15
C ARG A 121 -4.59 -0.93 10.49
N ALA A 122 -3.76 -1.91 10.84
CA ALA A 122 -2.94 -1.88 12.05
C ALA A 122 -1.98 -0.69 12.01
N LEU A 123 -1.17 -0.56 10.95
CA LEU A 123 -0.24 0.57 10.78
C LEU A 123 -0.96 1.93 10.81
N TYR A 124 -2.13 2.03 10.16
CA TYR A 124 -2.94 3.24 10.21
C TYR A 124 -3.40 3.59 11.63
N THR A 125 -3.78 2.59 12.41
CA THR A 125 -4.19 2.77 13.81
C THR A 125 -3.00 3.19 14.67
N LEU A 126 -1.84 2.54 14.53
CA LEU A 126 -0.63 2.90 15.24
C LEU A 126 -0.21 4.34 14.95
N LYS A 127 -0.26 4.74 13.67
CA LYS A 127 0.00 6.12 13.25
C LYS A 127 -1.00 7.12 13.87
N ALA A 128 -2.28 6.78 13.89
CA ALA A 128 -3.31 7.62 14.50
C ALA A 128 -3.14 7.80 16.03
N LEU A 129 -2.49 6.82 16.67
CA LEU A 129 -2.09 6.88 18.09
C LEU A 129 -0.76 7.61 18.29
N SER A 130 -0.16 8.17 17.22
CA SER A 130 1.15 8.85 17.25
C SER A 130 2.29 7.96 17.77
N LEU A 131 2.17 6.65 17.56
CA LEU A 131 3.25 5.72 17.87
C LEU A 131 4.33 5.79 16.79
N PRO A 132 5.62 5.66 17.14
CA PRO A 132 6.69 5.67 16.18
C PRO A 132 6.58 4.43 15.27
N LEU A 133 6.54 4.68 13.96
CA LEU A 133 6.52 3.63 12.94
C LEU A 133 7.80 3.74 12.14
N ARG A 134 8.74 2.85 12.41
CA ARG A 134 9.98 2.68 11.68
C ARG A 134 10.07 1.24 11.21
N ASN A 135 10.45 1.03 9.96
CA ASN A 135 10.74 -0.31 9.44
C ASN A 135 12.19 -0.71 9.78
N LEU A 136 12.57 -1.95 9.51
CA LEU A 136 13.91 -2.46 9.79
C LEU A 136 15.02 -1.71 9.04
N ARG A 137 14.74 -1.14 7.87
CA ARG A 137 15.72 -0.34 7.13
C ARG A 137 15.99 1.00 7.82
N GLN A 138 14.97 1.59 8.45
CA GLN A 138 15.07 2.85 9.19
C GLN A 138 15.62 2.66 10.61
N ASP A 139 15.36 1.52 11.21
CA ASP A 139 15.82 1.16 12.56
C ASP A 139 16.10 -0.36 12.60
N PRO A 140 17.34 -0.79 12.29
CA PRO A 140 17.68 -2.21 12.22
C PRO A 140 17.55 -2.97 13.54
N GLU A 141 17.57 -2.28 14.67
CA GLU A 141 17.51 -2.92 16.00
C GLU A 141 16.07 -3.02 16.53
N ASN A 142 15.21 -2.02 16.23
CA ASN A 142 13.89 -1.91 16.85
C ASN A 142 12.79 -1.64 15.81
N GLY A 143 13.10 -1.72 14.53
CA GLY A 143 12.13 -1.50 13.45
C GLY A 143 11.10 -2.62 13.39
N LEU A 144 9.88 -2.25 13.02
CA LEU A 144 8.79 -3.19 12.80
C LEU A 144 8.94 -3.83 11.42
N SER A 145 8.77 -5.15 11.33
CA SER A 145 8.66 -5.88 10.07
C SER A 145 7.48 -6.86 10.08
N PHE A 146 7.13 -7.32 8.88
CA PHE A 146 6.12 -8.35 8.68
C PHE A 146 6.66 -9.40 7.73
N ASP A 147 6.63 -10.65 8.20
CA ASP A 147 6.94 -11.84 7.41
C ASP A 147 5.65 -12.56 7.05
N PHE A 148 5.41 -12.69 5.76
CA PHE A 148 4.29 -13.46 5.22
C PHE A 148 4.80 -14.79 4.70
N THR A 149 4.78 -15.80 5.56
CA THR A 149 5.22 -17.15 5.24
C THR A 149 4.03 -18.07 5.09
N THR A 150 4.18 -19.13 4.31
CA THR A 150 3.23 -20.23 4.25
C THR A 150 3.75 -21.39 5.08
N ASP A 151 2.89 -22.00 5.87
CA ASP A 151 3.19 -23.27 6.52
C ASP A 151 3.23 -24.35 5.43
N ARG A 152 4.35 -25.02 5.26
CA ARG A 152 4.52 -26.11 4.28
C ARG A 152 3.95 -27.43 4.77
N ASP A 153 3.49 -27.48 6.03
CA ASP A 153 2.87 -28.67 6.61
C ASP A 153 1.35 -28.72 6.40
N VAL A 154 0.94 -29.63 5.57
CA VAL A 154 -0.35 -30.33 5.47
C VAL A 154 -1.64 -29.52 5.26
N ASN A 155 -1.73 -28.23 5.60
CA ASN A 155 -2.99 -27.46 5.51
C ASN A 155 -2.90 -26.06 4.89
N ASP A 156 -1.82 -25.69 4.22
CA ASP A 156 -1.63 -24.38 3.56
C ASP A 156 -2.15 -23.16 4.37
N HIS A 157 -1.93 -23.16 5.68
CA HIS A 157 -2.26 -22.02 6.50
C HIS A 157 -1.22 -20.90 6.33
N PHE A 158 -1.71 -19.76 5.90
CA PHE A 158 -0.91 -18.55 5.81
C PHE A 158 -0.66 -18.00 7.22
N VAL A 159 0.60 -17.98 7.65
CA VAL A 159 0.99 -17.46 8.96
C VAL A 159 1.70 -16.13 8.77
N SER A 160 1.27 -15.10 9.48
CA SER A 160 2.05 -13.88 9.65
C SER A 160 2.85 -13.99 10.94
N LYS A 161 4.16 -13.79 10.85
CA LYS A 161 5.02 -13.66 12.01
C LYS A 161 5.27 -12.18 12.25
N LEU A 162 4.93 -11.72 13.45
CA LEU A 162 5.34 -10.41 13.95
C LEU A 162 6.60 -10.66 14.76
N ASP A 163 7.75 -10.22 14.26
CA ASP A 163 8.97 -10.17 15.04
C ASP A 163 9.03 -8.81 15.76
N TYR A 164 9.15 -8.87 17.09
CA TYR A 164 9.31 -7.73 17.98
C TYR A 164 10.80 -7.53 18.28
#